data_53f40e0c69ae693744687038f86e4e05
#
_entry.id   53f40e0c69ae693744687038f86e4e05
#
_cell.length_a   1.000
_cell.length_b   1.000
_cell.length_c   1.000
_cell.angle_alpha   90.00
_cell.angle_beta   90.00
_cell.angle_gamma   90.00
#
_symmetry.space_group_name_H-M   'P 1'
#
loop_
_entity.id
_entity.type
_entity.pdbx_description
1 polymer ?
#
loop_
_entity_poly.entity_id
_entity_poly.type
_entity_poly.pdbx_seq_one_letter_code
_entity_poly.pdbx_strand_id
1 'polypeptide(L)'
;VAGVDGESVINTDWYKPDGSINYPPNNGAVPGTEVNITLKQGKSLGRYGAIGPESNFVTETGADANKLSLPPTADPNVYQEFEVIKEIPDTTQAVIAKWGGSDGGGLQYELPKPILQLIREGYLVPK
;
A
#
# COMPACT_ATOMS: atom_id res chain seq x y z
N VAL A 1 10.52 4.29 -11.55
CA VAL A 1 10.89 5.09 -12.63
C VAL A 1 10.78 4.32 -13.84
N ALA A 2 9.92 4.69 -14.54
CA ALA A 2 9.76 4.15 -15.77
C ALA A 2 11.01 4.36 -16.52
N GLY A 3 11.81 3.44 -16.57
CA GLY A 3 12.99 3.48 -17.28
C GLY A 3 12.81 4.09 -18.62
N VAL A 4 12.78 5.24 -18.63
CA VAL A 4 12.27 5.95 -19.65
C VAL A 4 13.24 5.98 -20.73
N ASP A 5 12.95 5.29 -21.75
CA ASP A 5 13.63 5.40 -23.02
C ASP A 5 15.12 5.66 -22.89
N GLY A 6 15.75 5.04 -21.98
CA GLY A 6 17.17 5.13 -21.79
C GLY A 6 17.69 6.45 -21.27
N GLU A 7 16.87 7.41 -21.13
CA GLU A 7 17.31 8.67 -20.57
C GLU A 7 17.33 8.69 -19.08
N SER A 8 16.86 7.65 -18.48
CA SER A 8 16.88 7.50 -17.02
C SER A 8 16.37 8.74 -16.34
N VAL A 9 15.23 9.19 -16.78
CA VAL A 9 14.61 10.32 -16.11
C VAL A 9 14.24 9.88 -14.72
N ILE A 10 14.96 10.42 -13.76
CA ILE A 10 14.64 10.17 -12.37
C ILE A 10 13.35 10.90 -12.04
N ASN A 11 12.36 10.15 -11.56
CA ASN A 11 11.14 10.77 -11.10
C ASN A 11 11.44 11.49 -9.78
N THR A 12 11.52 12.81 -9.84
CA THR A 12 11.86 13.63 -8.68
C THR A 12 10.81 13.59 -7.59
N ASP A 13 9.60 13.10 -7.91
CA ASP A 13 8.60 12.88 -6.87
C ASP A 13 9.00 11.73 -5.96
N TRP A 14 9.80 10.79 -6.46
CA TRP A 14 10.24 9.63 -5.68
C TRP A 14 11.49 9.89 -4.85
N TYR A 15 12.35 10.80 -5.29
CA TYR A 15 13.67 10.95 -4.68
C TYR A 15 13.94 12.39 -4.29
N LYS A 16 14.58 12.56 -3.13
CA LYS A 16 15.14 13.85 -2.71
C LYS A 16 16.45 14.09 -3.44
N PRO A 17 16.94 15.35 -3.45
CA PRO A 17 18.22 15.66 -4.10
C PRO A 17 19.40 14.83 -3.60
N ASP A 18 19.34 14.34 -2.36
CA ASP A 18 20.40 13.52 -1.78
C ASP A 18 20.30 12.03 -2.16
N GLY A 19 19.32 11.65 -2.98
CA GLY A 19 19.11 10.29 -3.44
C GLY A 19 18.24 9.43 -2.55
N SER A 20 17.82 9.92 -1.39
CA SER A 20 16.90 9.18 -0.53
C SER A 20 15.47 9.24 -1.07
N ILE A 21 14.64 8.25 -0.69
CA ILE A 21 13.26 8.22 -1.13
C ILE A 21 12.47 9.37 -0.48
N ASN A 22 11.78 10.13 -1.32
CA ASN A 22 10.93 11.22 -0.89
C ASN A 22 9.51 10.67 -0.66
N TYR A 23 9.30 9.99 0.46
CA TYR A 23 7.99 9.42 0.77
C TYR A 23 6.93 10.52 0.82
N PRO A 24 5.69 10.21 0.37
CA PRO A 24 4.63 11.19 0.42
C PRO A 24 4.27 11.52 1.88
N PRO A 25 3.79 12.74 2.15
CA PRO A 25 3.35 13.08 3.50
C PRO A 25 2.08 12.30 3.87
N ASN A 26 1.75 12.32 5.15
CA ASN A 26 0.51 11.74 5.68
C ASN A 26 0.36 10.26 5.32
N ASN A 27 1.47 9.50 5.33
CA ASN A 27 1.52 8.09 4.95
C ASN A 27 0.95 7.80 3.56
N GLY A 28 0.99 8.79 2.66
CA GLY A 28 0.46 8.66 1.31
C GLY A 28 -1.04 8.84 1.18
N ALA A 29 -1.72 9.24 2.24
CA ALA A 29 -3.16 9.45 2.23
C ALA A 29 -3.51 10.90 1.88
N VAL A 30 -4.64 11.07 1.19
CA VAL A 30 -5.22 12.40 1.00
C VAL A 30 -5.72 12.89 2.36
N PRO A 31 -5.27 14.07 2.84
CA PRO A 31 -5.69 14.57 4.14
C PRO A 31 -7.21 14.68 4.25
N GLY A 32 -7.75 14.26 5.39
CA GLY A 32 -9.18 14.32 5.65
C GLY A 32 -9.97 13.10 5.16
N THR A 33 -9.32 12.14 4.49
CA THR A 33 -10.01 10.93 4.01
C THR A 33 -9.83 9.75 4.97
N GLU A 34 -9.01 9.88 6.01
CA GLU A 34 -8.77 8.80 6.95
C GLU A 34 -10.02 8.51 7.79
N VAL A 35 -10.40 7.25 7.87
CA VAL A 35 -11.47 6.76 8.74
C VAL A 35 -11.04 5.49 9.44
N ASN A 36 -11.39 5.39 10.71
CA ASN A 36 -11.17 4.16 11.46
C ASN A 36 -12.30 3.19 11.13
N ILE A 37 -11.93 1.99 10.69
CA ILE A 37 -12.89 0.96 10.32
C ILE A 37 -12.53 -0.37 10.95
N THR A 38 -13.47 -1.32 10.88
CA THR A 38 -13.22 -2.73 11.17
C THR A 38 -13.30 -3.50 9.86
N LEU A 39 -12.24 -4.24 9.53
CA LEU A 39 -12.28 -5.15 8.39
C LEU A 39 -13.06 -6.40 8.83
N LYS A 40 -14.13 -6.69 8.10
CA LYS A 40 -15.03 -7.79 8.44
C LYS A 40 -14.51 -9.12 7.91
N GLN A 41 -14.90 -10.20 8.59
CA GLN A 41 -14.60 -11.56 8.13
C GLN A 41 -15.13 -11.74 6.70
N GLY A 42 -14.30 -12.33 5.85
CA GLY A 42 -14.61 -12.55 4.44
C GLY A 42 -14.09 -11.48 3.50
N LYS A 43 -13.60 -10.35 4.01
CA LYS A 43 -13.03 -9.29 3.18
C LYS A 43 -11.73 -9.78 2.53
N SER A 44 -11.60 -9.56 1.24
CA SER A 44 -10.36 -9.84 0.50
C SER A 44 -9.53 -8.58 0.37
N LEU A 45 -8.23 -8.74 0.52
CA LEU A 45 -7.26 -7.64 0.47
C LEU A 45 -6.15 -7.98 -0.51
N GLY A 46 -5.53 -6.96 -1.08
CA GLY A 46 -4.41 -7.12 -1.99
C GLY A 46 -3.19 -6.33 -1.53
N ARG A 47 -2.03 -6.70 -2.04
CA ARG A 47 -0.79 -5.97 -1.79
C ARG A 47 0.18 -6.17 -2.94
N TYR A 48 0.79 -5.08 -3.38
CA TYR A 48 1.92 -5.10 -4.31
C TYR A 48 3.22 -5.01 -3.52
N GLY A 49 4.23 -5.74 -3.99
CA GLY A 49 5.55 -5.72 -3.38
C GLY A 49 5.73 -6.74 -2.28
N ALA A 50 6.97 -6.92 -1.85
CA ALA A 50 7.33 -7.88 -0.83
C ALA A 50 6.78 -7.48 0.53
N ILE A 51 6.57 -8.49 1.38
CA ILE A 51 6.12 -8.28 2.75
C ILE A 51 7.31 -8.36 3.68
N GLY A 52 7.63 -7.25 4.33
CA GLY A 52 8.64 -7.21 5.38
C GLY A 52 8.03 -7.36 6.77
N PRO A 53 8.87 -7.41 7.81
CA PRO A 53 8.39 -7.64 9.18
C PRO A 53 7.50 -6.51 9.72
N GLU A 54 7.62 -5.30 9.15
CA GLU A 54 6.82 -4.15 9.58
C GLU A 54 5.70 -3.78 8.61
N SER A 55 5.56 -4.51 7.50
CA SER A 55 4.58 -4.17 6.46
C SER A 55 3.16 -4.29 7.00
N ASN A 56 2.40 -3.20 6.93
CA ASN A 56 1.03 -3.14 7.44
C ASN A 56 0.04 -2.43 6.52
N PHE A 57 0.43 -2.11 5.27
CA PHE A 57 -0.46 -1.49 4.31
C PHE A 57 -0.96 -2.50 3.29
N VAL A 58 -2.26 -2.50 3.06
CA VAL A 58 -2.91 -3.33 2.04
C VAL A 58 -3.95 -2.47 1.31
N THR A 59 -4.51 -3.02 0.23
CA THR A 59 -5.49 -2.34 -0.60
C THR A 59 -6.64 -3.27 -0.94
N GLU A 60 -7.57 -2.81 -1.78
CA GLU A 60 -8.63 -3.62 -2.33
C GLU A 60 -8.05 -4.69 -3.26
N THR A 61 -8.65 -5.87 -3.27
CA THR A 61 -8.30 -6.92 -4.22
C THR A 61 -8.51 -6.42 -5.64
N GLY A 62 -7.52 -6.65 -6.50
CA GLY A 62 -7.61 -6.27 -7.90
C GLY A 62 -7.41 -4.78 -8.18
N ALA A 63 -6.95 -4.01 -7.20
CA ALA A 63 -6.70 -2.59 -7.42
C ALA A 63 -5.61 -2.36 -8.46
N ASP A 64 -5.79 -1.32 -9.28
CA ASP A 64 -4.82 -0.91 -10.27
C ASP A 64 -3.61 -0.27 -9.58
N ALA A 65 -2.41 -0.78 -9.88
CA ALA A 65 -1.17 -0.27 -9.30
C ALA A 65 -1.01 1.24 -9.49
N ASN A 66 -1.49 1.79 -10.62
CA ASN A 66 -1.40 3.23 -10.89
C ASN A 66 -2.22 4.07 -9.91
N LYS A 67 -3.14 3.46 -9.19
CA LYS A 67 -3.98 4.18 -8.22
C LYS A 67 -3.43 4.12 -6.80
N LEU A 68 -2.30 3.45 -6.60
CA LEU A 68 -1.79 3.13 -5.27
C LEU A 68 -0.56 3.93 -4.88
N SER A 69 -0.02 4.75 -5.77
CA SER A 69 1.18 5.56 -5.51
C SER A 69 2.30 4.75 -4.86
N LEU A 70 2.60 3.60 -5.46
CA LEU A 70 3.60 2.68 -4.92
C LEU A 70 5.00 3.31 -4.91
N PRO A 71 5.81 3.06 -3.87
CA PRO A 71 7.19 3.50 -3.88
C PRO A 71 8.02 2.70 -4.89
N PRO A 72 9.18 3.21 -5.31
CA PRO A 72 10.01 2.52 -6.30
C PRO A 72 10.53 1.15 -5.84
N THR A 73 10.48 0.89 -4.54
CA THR A 73 10.86 -0.41 -3.97
C THR A 73 9.76 -1.46 -4.08
N ALA A 74 8.54 -1.08 -4.42
CA ALA A 74 7.44 -2.02 -4.58
C ALA A 74 7.37 -2.48 -6.03
N ASP A 75 7.63 -3.76 -6.28
CA ASP A 75 7.55 -4.33 -7.61
C ASP A 75 6.07 -4.55 -7.98
N PRO A 76 5.53 -3.87 -9.00
CA PRO A 76 4.13 -4.03 -9.38
C PRO A 76 3.82 -5.42 -9.98
N ASN A 77 4.83 -6.22 -10.29
CA ASN A 77 4.64 -7.58 -10.75
C ASN A 77 4.55 -8.59 -9.59
N VAL A 78 4.83 -8.16 -8.38
CA VAL A 78 4.69 -8.98 -7.17
C VAL A 78 3.38 -8.59 -6.49
N TYR A 79 2.36 -9.40 -6.70
CA TYR A 79 1.03 -9.13 -6.16
C TYR A 79 0.57 -10.32 -5.33
N GLN A 80 0.02 -10.04 -4.16
CA GLN A 80 -0.42 -11.03 -3.21
C GLN A 80 -1.81 -10.67 -2.71
N GLU A 81 -2.61 -11.69 -2.38
CA GLU A 81 -3.94 -11.50 -1.82
C GLU A 81 -4.08 -12.21 -0.49
N PHE A 82 -4.98 -11.69 0.33
CA PHE A 82 -5.27 -12.21 1.67
C PHE A 82 -6.75 -12.20 1.90
N GLU A 83 -7.21 -13.07 2.80
CA GLU A 83 -8.59 -13.04 3.26
C GLU A 83 -8.62 -12.79 4.76
N VAL A 84 -9.53 -11.93 5.18
CA VAL A 84 -9.80 -11.68 6.60
C VAL A 84 -10.65 -12.81 7.14
N ILE A 85 -10.09 -13.58 8.07
CA ILE A 85 -10.80 -14.72 8.68
C ILE A 85 -11.29 -14.41 10.10
N LYS A 86 -10.85 -13.29 10.66
CA LYS A 86 -11.30 -12.79 11.95
C LYS A 86 -11.29 -11.27 11.87
N GLU A 87 -12.32 -10.60 12.35
CA GLU A 87 -12.44 -9.15 12.27
C GLU A 87 -11.19 -8.44 12.76
N ILE A 88 -10.76 -7.42 12.02
CA ILE A 88 -9.60 -6.60 12.36
C ILE A 88 -10.11 -5.18 12.62
N PRO A 89 -10.29 -4.81 13.90
CA PRO A 89 -10.66 -3.43 14.26
C PRO A 89 -9.46 -2.50 14.15
N ASP A 90 -9.69 -1.22 14.38
CA ASP A 90 -8.65 -0.19 14.42
C ASP A 90 -7.79 -0.13 13.15
N THR A 91 -8.43 -0.39 12.02
CA THR A 91 -7.82 -0.25 10.70
C THR A 91 -8.13 1.14 10.16
N THR A 92 -7.11 1.83 9.65
CA THR A 92 -7.31 3.14 9.06
C THR A 92 -7.48 3.00 7.55
N GLN A 93 -8.66 3.36 7.05
CA GLN A 93 -8.93 3.43 5.61
C GLN A 93 -8.69 4.85 5.14
N ALA A 94 -8.04 5.02 4.00
CA ALA A 94 -7.81 6.33 3.43
C ALA A 94 -7.74 6.26 1.90
N VAL A 95 -7.98 7.39 1.25
CA VAL A 95 -7.77 7.53 -0.19
C VAL A 95 -6.31 7.82 -0.44
N ILE A 96 -5.71 7.13 -1.40
CA ILE A 96 -4.29 7.28 -1.71
C ILE A 96 -4.06 8.55 -2.51
N ALA A 97 -3.11 9.36 -2.05
CA ALA A 97 -2.73 10.60 -2.71
C ALA A 97 -1.91 10.33 -3.97
N LYS A 98 -1.97 11.26 -4.91
CA LYS A 98 -1.13 11.23 -6.10
C LYS A 98 0.34 11.37 -5.70
N TRP A 99 1.18 10.48 -6.21
CA TRP A 99 2.62 10.52 -5.92
C TRP A 99 3.38 9.63 -6.89
N GLY A 100 4.64 10.02 -7.18
CA GLY A 100 5.56 9.20 -7.96
C GLY A 100 5.11 8.92 -9.39
N GLY A 101 4.32 9.80 -9.99
CA GLY A 101 3.77 9.60 -11.33
C GLY A 101 2.49 8.77 -11.34
N SER A 102 2.07 8.26 -10.20
CA SER A 102 0.81 7.53 -10.05
C SER A 102 -0.35 8.50 -9.88
N ASP A 103 -1.51 8.13 -10.40
CA ASP A 103 -2.71 8.98 -10.29
C ASP A 103 -3.27 9.03 -8.87
N GLY A 104 -3.01 8.04 -8.06
CA GLY A 104 -3.66 7.91 -6.77
C GLY A 104 -5.14 7.56 -6.90
N GLY A 105 -5.90 7.78 -5.85
CA GLY A 105 -7.35 7.58 -5.83
C GLY A 105 -7.80 6.18 -5.41
N GLY A 106 -6.88 5.22 -5.28
CA GLY A 106 -7.19 3.92 -4.70
C GLY A 106 -7.39 4.02 -3.19
N LEU A 107 -7.80 2.93 -2.58
CA LEU A 107 -7.94 2.86 -1.13
C LEU A 107 -6.73 2.16 -0.52
N GLN A 108 -6.25 2.66 0.61
CA GLN A 108 -5.27 1.95 1.42
C GLN A 108 -5.87 1.65 2.78
N TYR A 109 -5.47 0.50 3.32
CA TYR A 109 -5.82 0.12 4.68
C TYR A 109 -4.52 -0.01 5.47
N GLU A 110 -4.39 0.80 6.49
CA GLU A 110 -3.29 0.67 7.43
C GLU A 110 -3.75 -0.23 8.56
N LEU A 111 -3.18 -1.44 8.59
CA LEU A 111 -3.55 -2.44 9.59
C LEU A 111 -2.95 -2.06 10.95
N PRO A 112 -3.61 -2.43 12.07
CA PRO A 112 -3.10 -2.09 13.41
C PRO A 112 -1.83 -2.84 13.78
N LYS A 113 -1.51 -3.90 13.05
CA LYS A 113 -0.35 -4.75 13.27
C LYS A 113 0.25 -5.16 11.93
N PRO A 114 1.53 -5.55 11.88
CA PRO A 114 2.13 -6.08 10.65
C PRO A 114 1.34 -7.25 10.08
N ILE A 115 1.33 -7.37 8.75
CA ILE A 115 0.64 -8.44 8.04
C ILE A 115 1.06 -9.82 8.55
N LEU A 116 2.37 -10.04 8.71
CA LEU A 116 2.89 -11.32 9.15
C LEU A 116 2.42 -11.67 10.56
N GLN A 117 2.30 -10.67 11.43
CA GLN A 117 1.78 -10.88 12.78
C GLN A 117 0.31 -11.26 12.76
N LEU A 118 -0.49 -10.58 11.91
CA LEU A 118 -1.92 -10.90 11.79
C LEU A 118 -2.14 -12.29 11.20
N ILE A 119 -1.29 -12.74 10.29
CA ILE A 119 -1.33 -14.12 9.80
C ILE A 119 -1.04 -15.09 10.94
N ARG A 120 0.01 -14.82 11.70
CA ARG A 120 0.42 -15.68 12.81
C ARG A 120 -0.62 -15.75 13.91
N GLU A 121 -1.35 -14.64 14.14
CA GLU A 121 -2.39 -14.56 15.17
C GLU A 121 -3.76 -15.05 14.70
N GLY A 122 -3.90 -15.44 13.44
CA GLY A 122 -5.14 -16.02 12.92
C GLY A 122 -6.18 -15.03 12.44
N TYR A 123 -5.79 -13.82 12.09
CA TYR A 123 -6.68 -12.80 11.52
C TYR A 123 -6.72 -12.80 10.01
N LEU A 124 -5.60 -13.14 9.37
CA LEU A 124 -5.45 -13.14 7.92
C LEU A 124 -4.90 -14.48 7.44
N VAL A 125 -5.31 -14.88 6.24
CA VAL A 125 -4.68 -16.00 5.53
C VAL A 125 -4.32 -15.57 4.13
N PRO A 126 -3.17 -16.00 3.58
CA PRO A 126 -2.86 -15.81 2.17
C PRO A 126 -3.87 -16.55 1.31
N LYS A 127 -4.18 -15.96 0.16
CA LYS A 127 -5.08 -16.57 -0.82
C LYS A 127 -4.31 -17.13 -1.98
#